data_94637c5346065268c7dd0715b87f4d58
#
_entry.id   94637c5346065268c7dd0715b87f4d58
#
_cell.length_a   1.000
_cell.length_b   1.000
_cell.length_c   1.000
_cell.angle_alpha   90.00
_cell.angle_beta   90.00
_cell.angle_gamma   90.00
#
_symmetry.space_group_name_H-M   'P 1'
#
loop_
_entity.id
_entity.type
_entity.pdbx_description
1 polymer ?
#
loop_
_entity_poly.entity_id
_entity_poly.type
_entity_poly.pdbx_seq_one_letter_code
_entity_poly.pdbx_strand_id
1 'polypeptide(L)'
;REYAEKCKAENCDEVVGIGGGLVMDFAKAVGEYADTGVVNIPTSIATCAAFTTMSVMYTPEGAKKDCWRFEHEIDAVLVDLQVIAECPIRYAAAGILDAMAKKIEIQNGKPKMYLSENKIDLFSAYKMAEYTYEVLVEYGAQAIEDIRHKRLTKAVEDITFINIAVTGVIANITKSFSQSALGHMMYDGVRTYFTKEAEHALHGEIVAVALFTQLYYNKLSEDKEALRLFMKGMDMPLTLQELGIEPTQK
;
A
#
# COMPACT_ATOMS: atom_id res chain seq x y z
N ARG A 1 -15.26 3.96 17.65
CA ARG A 1 -15.58 3.79 19.08
C ARG A 1 -16.91 3.06 19.26
N GLU A 2 -18.00 3.47 18.61
CA GLU A 2 -19.32 2.84 18.74
C GLU A 2 -19.28 1.30 18.54
N TYR A 3 -18.61 0.81 17.49
CA TYR A 3 -18.46 -0.63 17.27
C TYR A 3 -17.59 -1.33 18.33
N ALA A 4 -16.59 -0.65 18.83
CA ALA A 4 -15.79 -1.21 19.93
C ALA A 4 -16.58 -1.35 21.23
N GLU A 5 -17.40 -0.35 21.56
CA GLU A 5 -18.33 -0.45 22.70
C GLU A 5 -19.34 -1.59 22.53
N LYS A 6 -19.83 -1.78 21.30
CA LYS A 6 -20.70 -2.90 20.99
C LYS A 6 -20.00 -4.26 21.17
N CYS A 7 -18.75 -4.39 20.66
CA CYS A 7 -17.94 -5.59 20.86
C CYS A 7 -17.76 -5.91 22.35
N LYS A 8 -17.45 -4.90 23.17
CA LYS A 8 -17.32 -5.07 24.63
C LYS A 8 -18.63 -5.51 25.27
N ALA A 9 -19.74 -4.88 24.90
CA ALA A 9 -21.06 -5.18 25.46
C ALA A 9 -21.53 -6.61 25.11
N GLU A 10 -21.15 -7.09 23.94
CA GLU A 10 -21.51 -8.43 23.45
C GLU A 10 -20.43 -9.50 23.79
N ASN A 11 -19.34 -9.12 24.47
CA ASN A 11 -18.18 -9.97 24.80
C ASN A 11 -17.62 -10.67 23.56
N CYS A 12 -17.36 -9.92 22.48
CA CYS A 12 -16.73 -10.47 21.30
C CYS A 12 -15.28 -10.86 21.59
N ASP A 13 -14.85 -12.01 21.12
CA ASP A 13 -13.49 -12.52 21.26
C ASP A 13 -12.59 -11.94 20.16
N GLU A 14 -13.14 -11.71 18.98
CA GLU A 14 -12.41 -11.27 17.78
C GLU A 14 -13.22 -10.29 16.94
N VAL A 15 -12.51 -9.44 16.23
CA VAL A 15 -13.05 -8.59 15.16
C VAL A 15 -12.56 -9.13 13.81
N VAL A 16 -13.49 -9.54 12.95
CA VAL A 16 -13.16 -10.03 11.62
C VAL A 16 -13.42 -8.93 10.58
N GLY A 17 -12.36 -8.47 9.91
CA GLY A 17 -12.44 -7.50 8.81
C GLY A 17 -12.42 -8.22 7.45
N ILE A 18 -13.51 -8.12 6.68
CA ILE A 18 -13.59 -8.72 5.32
C ILE A 18 -13.77 -7.59 4.32
N GLY A 19 -12.77 -7.34 3.46
CA GLY A 19 -12.86 -6.25 2.47
C GLY A 19 -11.53 -5.72 1.97
N GLY A 20 -11.53 -4.47 1.50
CA GLY A 20 -10.32 -3.75 1.09
C GLY A 20 -9.64 -3.01 2.24
N GLY A 21 -8.60 -2.22 1.93
CA GLY A 21 -7.77 -1.53 2.91
C GLY A 21 -8.54 -0.72 3.95
N LEU A 22 -9.59 -0.01 3.54
CA LEU A 22 -10.41 0.79 4.46
C LEU A 22 -11.10 -0.09 5.52
N VAL A 23 -11.61 -1.26 5.11
CA VAL A 23 -12.25 -2.21 6.04
C VAL A 23 -11.22 -2.81 6.98
N MET A 24 -10.03 -3.15 6.47
CA MET A 24 -8.92 -3.67 7.29
C MET A 24 -8.49 -2.64 8.34
N ASP A 25 -8.31 -1.39 7.95
CA ASP A 25 -7.95 -0.30 8.86
C ASP A 25 -9.03 -0.06 9.91
N PHE A 26 -10.30 -0.16 9.52
CA PHE A 26 -11.42 -0.03 10.45
C PHE A 26 -11.48 -1.19 11.45
N ALA A 27 -11.33 -2.44 10.98
CA ALA A 27 -11.33 -3.63 11.84
C ALA A 27 -10.22 -3.56 12.91
N LYS A 28 -8.99 -3.19 12.50
CA LYS A 28 -7.86 -2.99 13.41
C LYS A 28 -8.18 -1.95 14.48
N ALA A 29 -8.73 -0.80 14.07
CA ALA A 29 -9.10 0.26 15.02
C ALA A 29 -10.22 -0.17 15.98
N VAL A 30 -11.17 -0.99 15.53
CA VAL A 30 -12.21 -1.55 16.41
C VAL A 30 -11.60 -2.54 17.40
N GLY A 31 -10.77 -3.48 16.96
CA GLY A 31 -10.11 -4.46 17.81
C GLY A 31 -9.25 -3.82 18.88
N GLU A 32 -8.41 -2.85 18.52
CA GLU A 32 -7.58 -2.09 19.48
C GLU A 32 -8.42 -1.40 20.56
N TYR A 33 -9.52 -0.71 20.19
CA TYR A 33 -10.39 -0.08 21.18
C TYR A 33 -11.26 -1.06 21.96
N ALA A 34 -11.57 -2.21 21.39
CA ALA A 34 -12.32 -3.26 22.07
C ALA A 34 -11.45 -4.10 22.99
N ASP A 35 -10.14 -4.06 22.82
CA ASP A 35 -9.16 -4.95 23.46
C ASP A 35 -9.43 -6.42 23.10
N THR A 36 -9.61 -6.68 21.79
CA THR A 36 -9.91 -7.99 21.21
C THR A 36 -8.96 -8.32 20.07
N GLY A 37 -8.84 -9.59 19.72
CA GLY A 37 -8.11 -10.06 18.55
C GLY A 37 -8.67 -9.49 17.23
N VAL A 38 -7.84 -9.48 16.18
CA VAL A 38 -8.20 -9.02 14.84
C VAL A 38 -7.81 -10.06 13.80
N VAL A 39 -8.80 -10.48 13.00
CA VAL A 39 -8.59 -11.33 11.82
C VAL A 39 -8.96 -10.55 10.57
N ASN A 40 -8.00 -10.36 9.65
CA ASN A 40 -8.22 -9.67 8.40
C ASN A 40 -8.34 -10.64 7.23
N ILE A 41 -9.37 -10.46 6.39
CA ILE A 41 -9.64 -11.23 5.18
C ILE A 41 -9.68 -10.26 4.00
N PRO A 42 -8.53 -9.96 3.36
CA PRO A 42 -8.48 -9.00 2.27
C PRO A 42 -9.16 -9.53 1.00
N THR A 43 -9.95 -8.66 0.35
CA THR A 43 -10.61 -8.97 -0.92
C THR A 43 -9.89 -8.37 -2.13
N SER A 44 -8.75 -7.74 -1.92
CA SER A 44 -7.85 -7.22 -2.95
C SER A 44 -6.43 -7.09 -2.41
N ILE A 45 -5.47 -6.96 -3.31
CA ILE A 45 -4.06 -6.72 -2.99
C ILE A 45 -3.63 -5.27 -3.21
N ALA A 46 -4.58 -4.34 -3.16
CA ALA A 46 -4.33 -2.92 -3.45
C ALA A 46 -3.39 -2.24 -2.45
N THR A 47 -3.28 -2.76 -1.23
CA THR A 47 -2.40 -2.27 -0.16
C THR A 47 -2.02 -3.41 0.78
N CYS A 48 -0.99 -3.20 1.61
CA CYS A 48 -0.61 -4.10 2.68
C CYS A 48 -1.40 -3.89 3.99
N ALA A 49 -2.51 -3.15 3.97
CA ALA A 49 -3.27 -2.77 5.16
C ALA A 49 -3.74 -3.96 6.01
N ALA A 50 -3.98 -5.13 5.37
CA ALA A 50 -4.37 -6.34 6.09
C ALA A 50 -3.31 -6.83 7.09
N PHE A 51 -2.03 -6.52 6.85
CA PHE A 51 -0.89 -7.04 7.60
C PHE A 51 -0.22 -5.99 8.51
N THR A 52 -0.44 -4.70 8.25
CA THR A 52 0.22 -3.64 9.02
C THR A 52 -0.45 -3.35 10.35
N THR A 53 0.36 -3.02 11.38
CA THR A 53 -0.12 -2.52 12.68
C THR A 53 -0.46 -1.03 12.66
N MET A 54 -0.97 -0.55 11.54
CA MET A 54 -1.29 0.85 11.28
C MET A 54 -2.64 0.95 10.59
N SER A 55 -3.40 1.99 10.91
CA SER A 55 -4.66 2.32 10.23
C SER A 55 -4.66 3.76 9.78
N VAL A 56 -4.98 3.96 8.52
CA VAL A 56 -5.21 5.30 7.96
C VAL A 56 -6.67 5.67 8.17
N MET A 57 -6.90 6.76 8.88
CA MET A 57 -8.25 7.25 9.20
C MET A 57 -8.62 8.39 8.26
N TYR A 58 -9.85 8.37 7.78
CA TYR A 58 -10.39 9.36 6.85
C TYR A 58 -11.57 10.12 7.46
N THR A 59 -11.83 11.32 6.94
CA THR A 59 -13.08 12.05 7.21
C THR A 59 -14.23 11.43 6.41
N PRO A 60 -15.50 11.74 6.75
CA PRO A 60 -16.64 11.33 5.93
C PRO A 60 -16.56 11.76 4.46
N GLU A 61 -15.86 12.86 4.17
CA GLU A 61 -15.65 13.39 2.82
C GLU A 61 -14.49 12.69 2.08
N GLY A 62 -13.79 11.75 2.73
CA GLY A 62 -12.69 10.98 2.14
C GLY A 62 -11.31 11.63 2.25
N ALA A 63 -11.17 12.75 2.96
CA ALA A 63 -9.87 13.35 3.24
C ALA A 63 -9.11 12.55 4.30
N LYS A 64 -7.78 12.42 4.15
CA LYS A 64 -6.96 11.80 5.18
C LYS A 64 -7.01 12.65 6.46
N LYS A 65 -7.37 12.00 7.56
CA LYS A 65 -7.49 12.65 8.88
C LYS A 65 -6.29 12.38 9.77
N ASP A 66 -5.91 11.12 9.90
CA ASP A 66 -4.89 10.67 10.86
C ASP A 66 -4.31 9.32 10.45
N CYS A 67 -3.24 8.92 11.12
CA CYS A 67 -2.64 7.61 10.96
C CYS A 67 -2.40 7.04 12.37
N TRP A 68 -3.20 6.07 12.76
CA TRP A 68 -3.07 5.41 14.05
C TRP A 68 -2.10 4.25 13.95
N ARG A 69 -1.25 4.10 14.95
CA ARG A 69 -0.31 2.99 15.10
C ARG A 69 -0.66 2.21 16.33
N PHE A 70 -0.72 0.91 16.18
CA PHE A 70 -1.07 -0.03 17.26
C PHE A 70 0.17 -0.77 17.73
N GLU A 71 0.17 -1.17 18.97
CA GLU A 71 1.23 -2.00 19.58
C GLU A 71 0.96 -3.48 19.36
N HIS A 72 -0.32 -3.87 19.23
CA HIS A 72 -0.72 -5.24 18.96
C HIS A 72 -0.55 -5.61 17.48
N GLU A 73 -0.03 -6.81 17.25
CA GLU A 73 0.04 -7.40 15.91
C GLU A 73 -1.36 -7.89 15.49
N ILE A 74 -1.54 -8.13 14.21
CA ILE A 74 -2.76 -8.76 13.68
C ILE A 74 -2.69 -10.26 13.99
N ASP A 75 -3.75 -10.84 14.57
CA ASP A 75 -3.74 -12.24 14.99
C ASP A 75 -3.70 -13.19 13.80
N ALA A 76 -4.46 -12.88 12.73
CA ALA A 76 -4.39 -13.64 11.50
C ALA A 76 -4.76 -12.80 10.27
N VAL A 77 -4.13 -13.14 9.15
CA VAL A 77 -4.52 -12.67 7.81
C VAL A 77 -4.85 -13.89 6.96
N LEU A 78 -6.12 -14.05 6.61
CA LEU A 78 -6.61 -15.15 5.80
C LEU A 78 -6.82 -14.67 4.37
N VAL A 79 -6.04 -15.20 3.43
CA VAL A 79 -6.08 -14.79 2.02
C VAL A 79 -6.69 -15.90 1.17
N ASP A 80 -7.87 -15.63 0.62
CA ASP A 80 -8.48 -16.49 -0.40
C ASP A 80 -8.00 -16.03 -1.78
N LEU A 81 -7.15 -16.83 -2.41
CA LEU A 81 -6.58 -16.52 -3.72
C LEU A 81 -7.64 -16.48 -4.84
N GLN A 82 -8.77 -17.19 -4.68
CA GLN A 82 -9.87 -17.10 -5.63
C GLN A 82 -10.50 -15.71 -5.60
N VAL A 83 -10.73 -15.18 -4.39
CA VAL A 83 -11.25 -13.80 -4.21
C VAL A 83 -10.27 -12.78 -4.81
N ILE A 84 -8.96 -12.98 -4.60
CA ILE A 84 -7.93 -12.10 -5.18
C ILE A 84 -7.92 -12.18 -6.72
N ALA A 85 -8.02 -13.37 -7.30
CA ALA A 85 -8.07 -13.53 -8.76
C ALA A 85 -9.35 -12.96 -9.40
N GLU A 86 -10.40 -12.75 -8.63
CA GLU A 86 -11.65 -12.13 -9.08
C GLU A 86 -11.71 -10.62 -8.82
N CYS A 87 -10.75 -10.05 -8.12
CA CYS A 87 -10.74 -8.61 -7.84
C CYS A 87 -10.53 -7.80 -9.14
N PRO A 88 -11.04 -6.55 -9.20
CA PRO A 88 -10.77 -5.68 -10.34
C PRO A 88 -9.26 -5.45 -10.52
N ILE A 89 -8.75 -5.66 -11.74
CA ILE A 89 -7.30 -5.56 -12.08
C ILE A 89 -6.68 -4.25 -11.61
N ARG A 90 -7.42 -3.15 -11.68
CA ARG A 90 -6.97 -1.84 -11.25
C ARG A 90 -6.48 -1.84 -9.79
N TYR A 91 -7.12 -2.61 -8.90
CA TYR A 91 -6.69 -2.74 -7.50
C TYR A 91 -5.38 -3.53 -7.37
N ALA A 92 -5.23 -4.60 -8.15
CA ALA A 92 -3.99 -5.37 -8.16
C ALA A 92 -2.81 -4.54 -8.71
N ALA A 93 -3.01 -3.82 -9.82
CA ALA A 93 -2.01 -2.95 -10.41
C ALA A 93 -1.60 -1.80 -9.47
N ALA A 94 -2.57 -1.16 -8.82
CA ALA A 94 -2.31 -0.12 -7.81
C ALA A 94 -1.50 -0.68 -6.62
N GLY A 95 -1.80 -1.91 -6.18
CA GLY A 95 -1.05 -2.57 -5.09
C GLY A 95 0.39 -2.92 -5.47
N ILE A 96 0.63 -3.38 -6.70
CA ILE A 96 1.98 -3.61 -7.22
C ILE A 96 2.79 -2.32 -7.15
N LEU A 97 2.22 -1.20 -7.58
CA LEU A 97 2.90 0.10 -7.58
C LEU A 97 3.13 0.65 -6.16
N ASP A 98 2.19 0.46 -5.24
CA ASP A 98 2.38 0.81 -3.83
C ASP A 98 3.50 -0.03 -3.18
N ALA A 99 3.58 -1.32 -3.49
CA ALA A 99 4.65 -2.18 -3.01
C ALA A 99 6.03 -1.81 -3.62
N MET A 100 6.08 -1.46 -4.91
CA MET A 100 7.30 -0.97 -5.58
C MET A 100 7.79 0.34 -4.97
N ALA A 101 6.88 1.19 -4.50
CA ALA A 101 7.22 2.45 -3.84
C ALA A 101 8.13 2.24 -2.64
N LYS A 102 8.01 1.14 -1.91
CA LYS A 102 8.81 0.88 -0.69
C LYS A 102 10.31 0.94 -0.97
N LYS A 103 10.79 0.31 -2.07
CA LYS A 103 12.21 0.40 -2.46
C LYS A 103 12.62 1.82 -2.81
N ILE A 104 11.82 2.50 -3.62
CA ILE A 104 12.16 3.82 -4.15
C ILE A 104 12.14 4.87 -3.02
N GLU A 105 11.18 4.79 -2.12
CA GLU A 105 11.03 5.76 -1.03
C GLU A 105 12.05 5.57 0.11
N ILE A 106 12.39 4.32 0.46
CA ILE A 106 13.35 4.03 1.54
C ILE A 106 14.75 4.55 1.25
N GLN A 107 15.11 4.72 -0.01
CA GLN A 107 16.38 5.30 -0.45
C GLN A 107 16.54 6.79 -0.05
N ASN A 108 15.43 7.52 0.09
CA ASN A 108 15.35 8.86 0.68
C ASN A 108 16.46 9.84 0.22
N GLY A 109 16.50 10.10 -1.09
CA GLY A 109 17.45 11.03 -1.71
C GLY A 109 18.81 10.41 -2.07
N LYS A 110 18.96 9.10 -1.91
CA LYS A 110 20.18 8.36 -2.27
C LYS A 110 19.91 7.40 -3.43
N PRO A 111 20.83 7.26 -4.40
CA PRO A 111 20.66 6.27 -5.47
C PRO A 111 20.84 4.83 -4.98
N LYS A 112 21.55 4.66 -3.86
CA LYS A 112 21.82 3.36 -3.23
C LYS A 112 22.01 3.53 -1.73
N MET A 113 21.62 2.51 -0.95
CA MET A 113 21.90 2.45 0.48
C MET A 113 23.02 1.47 0.80
N TYR A 114 23.79 1.76 1.83
CA TYR A 114 24.89 0.92 2.32
C TYR A 114 24.69 0.62 3.80
N LEU A 115 25.01 -0.62 4.22
CA LEU A 115 24.89 -1.03 5.62
C LEU A 115 25.69 -0.14 6.57
N SER A 116 26.91 0.26 6.15
CA SER A 116 27.79 1.12 6.96
C SER A 116 27.22 2.52 7.27
N GLU A 117 26.19 2.94 6.53
CA GLU A 117 25.56 4.26 6.68
C GLU A 117 24.17 4.23 7.32
N ASN A 118 23.66 3.04 7.59
CA ASN A 118 22.28 2.86 8.03
C ASN A 118 22.19 1.89 9.21
N LYS A 119 21.14 2.02 10.02
CA LYS A 119 20.82 1.04 11.05
C LYS A 119 20.43 -0.30 10.41
N ILE A 120 20.72 -1.39 11.09
CA ILE A 120 20.51 -2.74 10.55
C ILE A 120 19.05 -3.04 10.21
N ASP A 121 18.11 -2.55 11.02
CA ASP A 121 16.68 -2.71 10.80
C ASP A 121 16.22 -1.99 9.50
N LEU A 122 16.60 -0.71 9.33
CA LEU A 122 16.32 0.03 8.11
C LEU A 122 16.99 -0.59 6.88
N PHE A 123 18.23 -1.03 7.01
CA PHE A 123 18.94 -1.69 5.91
C PHE A 123 18.34 -3.05 5.55
N SER A 124 17.84 -3.79 6.54
CA SER A 124 17.10 -5.04 6.32
C SER A 124 15.81 -4.79 5.56
N ALA A 125 15.03 -3.77 5.96
CA ALA A 125 13.83 -3.34 5.25
C ALA A 125 14.16 -2.92 3.80
N TYR A 126 15.26 -2.20 3.56
CA TYR A 126 15.73 -1.84 2.23
C TYR A 126 16.03 -3.08 1.38
N LYS A 127 16.74 -4.08 1.92
CA LYS A 127 17.05 -5.32 1.19
C LYS A 127 15.80 -6.13 0.85
N MET A 128 14.82 -6.17 1.76
CA MET A 128 13.52 -6.76 1.48
C MET A 128 12.78 -5.99 0.38
N ALA A 129 12.83 -4.66 0.41
CA ALA A 129 12.20 -3.82 -0.60
C ALA A 129 12.88 -3.93 -1.99
N GLU A 130 14.21 -4.11 -2.05
CA GLU A 130 14.92 -4.43 -3.30
C GLU A 130 14.40 -5.75 -3.90
N TYR A 131 14.37 -6.82 -3.09
CA TYR A 131 13.84 -8.11 -3.50
C TYR A 131 12.37 -8.01 -3.95
N THR A 132 11.53 -7.32 -3.16
CA THR A 132 10.14 -7.08 -3.53
C THR A 132 10.03 -6.41 -4.90
N TYR A 133 10.81 -5.38 -5.14
CA TYR A 133 10.81 -4.64 -6.41
C TYR A 133 11.19 -5.54 -7.59
N GLU A 134 12.23 -6.36 -7.44
CA GLU A 134 12.69 -7.32 -8.47
C GLU A 134 11.58 -8.31 -8.82
N VAL A 135 10.93 -8.92 -7.82
CA VAL A 135 9.81 -9.87 -8.03
C VAL A 135 8.64 -9.20 -8.74
N LEU A 136 8.28 -7.96 -8.34
CA LEU A 136 7.17 -7.23 -8.93
C LEU A 136 7.44 -6.83 -10.39
N VAL A 137 8.68 -6.48 -10.74
CA VAL A 137 9.07 -6.18 -12.12
C VAL A 137 9.04 -7.45 -12.98
N GLU A 138 9.48 -8.59 -12.44
CA GLU A 138 9.55 -9.85 -13.17
C GLU A 138 8.17 -10.48 -13.38
N TYR A 139 7.34 -10.55 -12.35
CA TYR A 139 6.09 -11.31 -12.36
C TYR A 139 4.82 -10.45 -12.36
N GLY A 140 4.91 -9.15 -12.10
CA GLY A 140 3.75 -8.28 -11.94
C GLY A 140 2.86 -8.22 -13.19
N ALA A 141 3.45 -8.06 -14.36
CA ALA A 141 2.70 -8.05 -15.62
C ALA A 141 1.98 -9.38 -15.89
N GLN A 142 2.64 -10.51 -15.61
CA GLN A 142 2.03 -11.84 -15.75
C GLN A 142 0.88 -12.02 -14.76
N ALA A 143 1.04 -11.61 -13.50
CA ALA A 143 -0.01 -11.71 -12.50
C ALA A 143 -1.24 -10.85 -12.87
N ILE A 144 -1.05 -9.64 -13.40
CA ILE A 144 -2.15 -8.79 -13.89
C ILE A 144 -2.89 -9.47 -15.04
N GLU A 145 -2.19 -10.09 -15.99
CA GLU A 145 -2.81 -10.80 -17.10
C GLU A 145 -3.56 -12.06 -16.61
N ASP A 146 -3.03 -12.74 -15.61
CA ASP A 146 -3.69 -13.91 -15.01
C ASP A 146 -4.96 -13.52 -14.23
N ILE A 147 -4.93 -12.44 -13.47
CA ILE A 147 -6.10 -11.86 -12.78
C ILE A 147 -7.15 -11.42 -13.81
N ARG A 148 -6.73 -10.77 -14.92
CA ARG A 148 -7.64 -10.38 -16.04
C ARG A 148 -8.46 -11.57 -16.54
N HIS A 149 -7.86 -12.75 -16.56
CA HIS A 149 -8.48 -13.99 -17.00
C HIS A 149 -8.99 -14.88 -15.84
N LYS A 150 -9.00 -14.36 -14.60
CA LYS A 150 -9.42 -15.08 -13.39
C LYS A 150 -8.69 -16.41 -13.20
N ARG A 151 -7.39 -16.43 -13.53
CA ARG A 151 -6.53 -17.61 -13.40
C ARG A 151 -5.76 -17.56 -12.09
N LEU A 152 -5.84 -18.65 -11.34
CA LEU A 152 -4.97 -18.87 -10.19
C LEU A 152 -3.67 -19.49 -10.66
N THR A 153 -2.61 -18.71 -10.66
CA THR A 153 -1.28 -19.13 -11.04
C THR A 153 -0.29 -18.83 -9.92
N LYS A 154 0.90 -19.42 -10.03
CA LYS A 154 1.99 -19.10 -9.09
C LYS A 154 2.33 -17.61 -9.09
N ALA A 155 2.25 -16.93 -10.22
CA ALA A 155 2.49 -15.49 -10.29
C ALA A 155 1.47 -14.69 -9.45
N VAL A 156 0.19 -15.06 -9.50
CA VAL A 156 -0.87 -14.44 -8.66
C VAL A 156 -0.62 -14.71 -7.19
N GLU A 157 -0.25 -15.93 -6.82
CA GLU A 157 0.09 -16.31 -5.44
C GLU A 157 1.29 -15.51 -4.92
N ASP A 158 2.40 -15.50 -5.68
CA ASP A 158 3.64 -14.81 -5.29
C ASP A 158 3.42 -13.30 -5.13
N ILE A 159 2.74 -12.65 -6.09
CA ILE A 159 2.44 -11.21 -6.02
C ILE A 159 1.49 -10.90 -4.85
N THR A 160 0.53 -11.77 -4.59
CA THR A 160 -0.37 -11.62 -3.43
C THR A 160 0.42 -11.65 -2.11
N PHE A 161 1.32 -12.63 -1.96
CA PHE A 161 2.18 -12.73 -0.78
C PHE A 161 3.10 -11.50 -0.64
N ILE A 162 3.71 -11.07 -1.72
CA ILE A 162 4.57 -9.87 -1.75
C ILE A 162 3.78 -8.62 -1.33
N ASN A 163 2.62 -8.38 -1.94
CA ASN A 163 1.86 -7.15 -1.68
C ASN A 163 1.28 -7.09 -0.26
N ILE A 164 0.85 -8.21 0.30
CA ILE A 164 0.23 -8.24 1.63
C ILE A 164 1.30 -8.44 2.71
N ALA A 165 2.02 -9.55 2.68
CA ALA A 165 2.87 -9.95 3.79
C ALA A 165 4.23 -9.24 3.76
N VAL A 166 5.01 -9.38 2.66
CA VAL A 166 6.37 -8.82 2.63
C VAL A 166 6.34 -7.30 2.70
N THR A 167 5.46 -6.66 1.92
CA THR A 167 5.28 -5.19 1.97
C THR A 167 4.79 -4.73 3.34
N GLY A 168 3.93 -5.51 3.99
CA GLY A 168 3.48 -5.24 5.36
C GLY A 168 4.61 -5.31 6.38
N VAL A 169 5.48 -6.32 6.30
CA VAL A 169 6.69 -6.41 7.15
C VAL A 169 7.61 -5.21 6.94
N ILE A 170 7.87 -4.81 5.69
CA ILE A 170 8.66 -3.62 5.39
C ILE A 170 8.04 -2.38 6.03
N ALA A 171 6.73 -2.19 5.89
CA ALA A 171 6.01 -1.07 6.48
C ALA A 171 6.08 -1.06 8.02
N ASN A 172 5.94 -2.22 8.66
CA ASN A 172 6.04 -2.34 10.12
C ASN A 172 7.46 -2.04 10.63
N ILE A 173 8.51 -2.50 9.94
CA ILE A 173 9.90 -2.17 10.30
C ILE A 173 10.17 -0.66 10.12
N THR A 174 9.73 -0.07 9.01
CA THR A 174 10.04 1.33 8.67
C THR A 174 9.20 2.35 9.42
N LYS A 175 8.14 1.96 10.12
CA LYS A 175 7.26 2.88 10.88
C LYS A 175 7.99 3.76 11.90
N SER A 176 9.13 3.30 12.40
CA SER A 176 9.94 4.02 13.41
C SER A 176 10.90 5.04 12.81
N PHE A 177 11.01 5.11 11.49
CA PHE A 177 11.94 6.01 10.81
C PHE A 177 11.21 7.25 10.28
N SER A 178 11.66 8.42 10.68
CA SER A 178 11.21 9.70 10.12
C SER A 178 11.92 9.91 8.78
N GLN A 179 11.35 9.37 7.72
CA GLN A 179 11.84 9.55 6.36
C GLN A 179 10.90 10.44 5.55
N SER A 180 11.48 11.27 4.69
CA SER A 180 10.71 12.05 3.71
C SER A 180 10.39 11.17 2.52
N ALA A 181 9.32 10.40 2.61
CA ALA A 181 8.80 9.59 1.53
C ALA A 181 7.89 10.45 0.64
N LEU A 182 8.44 11.05 -0.41
CA LEU A 182 7.76 12.02 -1.26
C LEU A 182 6.52 11.43 -1.93
N GLY A 183 6.55 10.14 -2.31
CA GLY A 183 5.39 9.47 -2.90
C GLY A 183 4.18 9.52 -1.96
N HIS A 184 4.34 9.07 -0.73
CA HIS A 184 3.27 9.09 0.26
C HIS A 184 2.95 10.49 0.78
N MET A 185 3.94 11.42 0.85
CA MET A 185 3.65 12.82 1.18
C MET A 185 2.81 13.51 0.11
N MET A 186 3.05 13.22 -1.18
CA MET A 186 2.20 13.72 -2.26
C MET A 186 0.81 13.08 -2.20
N TYR A 187 0.71 11.78 -1.90
CA TYR A 187 -0.59 11.15 -1.63
C TYR A 187 -1.36 11.89 -0.52
N ASP A 188 -0.70 12.18 0.61
CA ASP A 188 -1.31 12.91 1.71
C ASP A 188 -1.78 14.32 1.28
N GLY A 189 -0.97 15.02 0.50
CA GLY A 189 -1.32 16.32 -0.07
C GLY A 189 -2.53 16.25 -1.00
N VAL A 190 -2.57 15.28 -1.91
CA VAL A 190 -3.71 15.05 -2.81
C VAL A 190 -4.97 14.75 -2.00
N ARG A 191 -4.91 13.87 -1.01
CA ARG A 191 -6.06 13.54 -0.15
C ARG A 191 -6.50 14.66 0.78
N THR A 192 -5.66 15.67 0.99
CA THR A 192 -6.00 16.84 1.82
C THR A 192 -6.56 17.98 1.00
N TYR A 193 -5.97 18.29 -0.15
CA TYR A 193 -6.23 19.50 -0.91
C TYR A 193 -7.04 19.27 -2.20
N PHE A 194 -7.04 18.05 -2.74
CA PHE A 194 -7.68 17.67 -4.00
C PHE A 194 -8.59 16.44 -3.81
N THR A 195 -9.25 16.34 -2.64
CA THR A 195 -10.06 15.18 -2.25
C THR A 195 -11.17 14.88 -3.26
N LYS A 196 -11.84 15.91 -3.79
CA LYS A 196 -12.94 15.78 -4.75
C LYS A 196 -12.43 15.42 -6.15
N GLU A 197 -11.38 16.11 -6.59
CA GLU A 197 -10.80 15.94 -7.91
C GLU A 197 -10.24 14.53 -8.08
N ALA A 198 -9.57 14.02 -7.06
CA ALA A 198 -8.96 12.70 -7.03
C ALA A 198 -9.81 11.64 -6.31
N GLU A 199 -11.13 11.85 -6.15
CA GLU A 199 -11.99 10.92 -5.38
C GLU A 199 -11.98 9.50 -5.95
N HIS A 200 -11.84 9.35 -7.27
CA HIS A 200 -11.80 8.07 -7.96
C HIS A 200 -10.41 7.44 -8.05
N ALA A 201 -9.37 8.17 -7.65
CA ALA A 201 -8.00 7.66 -7.71
C ALA A 201 -7.73 6.71 -6.52
N LEU A 202 -7.08 5.58 -6.80
CA LEU A 202 -6.64 4.66 -5.77
C LEU A 202 -5.37 5.15 -5.07
N HIS A 203 -5.12 4.66 -3.86
CA HIS A 203 -3.91 4.97 -3.08
C HIS A 203 -2.64 4.75 -3.91
N GLY A 204 -2.47 3.54 -4.44
CA GLY A 204 -1.27 3.18 -5.21
C GLY A 204 -1.12 3.93 -6.53
N GLU A 205 -2.21 4.42 -7.13
CA GLU A 205 -2.15 5.26 -8.35
C GLU A 205 -1.55 6.64 -8.05
N ILE A 206 -2.00 7.28 -6.96
CA ILE A 206 -1.46 8.59 -6.55
C ILE A 206 0.01 8.44 -6.14
N VAL A 207 0.34 7.42 -5.35
CA VAL A 207 1.73 7.13 -4.95
C VAL A 207 2.58 6.90 -6.19
N ALA A 208 2.12 6.09 -7.16
CA ALA A 208 2.87 5.77 -8.38
C ALA A 208 3.22 7.00 -9.22
N VAL A 209 2.26 7.91 -9.42
CA VAL A 209 2.54 9.19 -10.13
C VAL A 209 3.57 10.01 -9.37
N ALA A 210 3.54 10.01 -8.05
CA ALA A 210 4.50 10.72 -7.21
C ALA A 210 5.92 10.10 -7.25
N LEU A 211 6.05 8.81 -7.62
CA LEU A 211 7.35 8.15 -7.73
C LEU A 211 8.27 8.79 -8.78
N PHE A 212 7.73 9.42 -9.81
CA PHE A 212 8.56 10.18 -10.76
C PHE A 212 9.34 11.32 -10.07
N THR A 213 8.72 11.99 -9.10
CA THR A 213 9.37 13.01 -8.27
C THR A 213 10.35 12.36 -7.28
N GLN A 214 9.98 11.24 -6.67
CA GLN A 214 10.87 10.52 -5.75
C GLN A 214 12.13 10.00 -6.44
N LEU A 215 12.01 9.46 -7.66
CA LEU A 215 13.16 9.02 -8.46
C LEU A 215 14.10 10.18 -8.78
N TYR A 216 13.56 11.34 -9.13
CA TYR A 216 14.38 12.54 -9.33
C TYR A 216 15.12 12.93 -8.03
N TYR A 217 14.43 12.95 -6.91
CA TYR A 217 15.01 13.22 -5.59
C TYR A 217 16.11 12.23 -5.22
N ASN A 218 15.95 10.96 -5.56
CA ASN A 218 16.92 9.90 -5.34
C ASN A 218 18.11 9.93 -6.32
N LYS A 219 18.12 10.84 -7.29
CA LYS A 219 19.14 10.91 -8.38
C LYS A 219 19.13 9.66 -9.28
N LEU A 220 17.95 9.11 -9.50
CA LEU A 220 17.65 7.92 -10.34
C LEU A 220 16.71 8.31 -11.50
N SER A 221 16.99 9.45 -12.13
CA SER A 221 16.13 9.96 -13.22
C SER A 221 16.09 9.05 -14.44
N GLU A 222 17.10 8.24 -14.65
CA GLU A 222 17.20 7.21 -15.68
C GLU A 222 16.14 6.10 -15.51
N ASP A 223 15.72 5.80 -14.31
CA ASP A 223 14.73 4.76 -14.02
C ASP A 223 13.28 5.20 -14.34
N LYS A 224 13.06 6.51 -14.58
CA LYS A 224 11.71 7.03 -14.82
C LYS A 224 11.05 6.45 -16.05
N GLU A 225 11.80 6.22 -17.12
CA GLU A 225 11.22 5.65 -18.36
C GLU A 225 10.83 4.19 -18.16
N ALA A 226 11.61 3.40 -17.44
CA ALA A 226 11.26 2.02 -17.10
C ALA A 226 9.97 1.97 -16.26
N LEU A 227 9.87 2.82 -15.23
CA LEU A 227 8.65 2.94 -14.42
C LEU A 227 7.44 3.36 -15.28
N ARG A 228 7.61 4.35 -16.15
CA ARG A 228 6.55 4.84 -17.05
C ARG A 228 6.02 3.73 -17.96
N LEU A 229 6.90 2.96 -18.57
CA LEU A 229 6.53 1.85 -19.42
C LEU A 229 5.82 0.74 -18.64
N PHE A 230 6.30 0.44 -17.44
CA PHE A 230 5.67 -0.55 -16.55
C PHE A 230 4.25 -0.12 -16.15
N MET A 231 4.07 1.13 -15.71
CA MET A 231 2.75 1.69 -15.37
C MET A 231 1.79 1.69 -16.57
N LYS A 232 2.29 2.10 -17.74
CA LYS A 232 1.51 2.10 -18.99
C LYS A 232 1.06 0.68 -19.38
N GLY A 233 1.90 -0.32 -19.19
CA GLY A 233 1.57 -1.73 -19.44
C GLY A 233 0.43 -2.28 -18.57
N MET A 234 0.17 -1.62 -17.45
CA MET A 234 -0.92 -1.97 -16.52
C MET A 234 -2.11 -1.00 -16.57
N ASP A 235 -2.18 -0.13 -17.57
CA ASP A 235 -3.22 0.90 -17.70
C ASP A 235 -3.32 1.86 -16.50
N MET A 236 -2.18 2.15 -15.85
CA MET A 236 -2.12 3.03 -14.69
C MET A 236 -1.87 4.49 -15.07
N PRO A 237 -2.41 5.47 -14.31
CA PRO A 237 -2.22 6.89 -14.57
C PRO A 237 -0.75 7.28 -14.45
N LEU A 238 -0.30 8.17 -15.34
CA LEU A 238 1.08 8.66 -15.44
C LEU A 238 1.24 10.10 -14.98
N THR A 239 0.13 10.83 -14.85
CA THR A 239 0.12 12.27 -14.58
C THR A 239 -0.95 12.64 -13.54
N LEU A 240 -0.81 13.81 -12.93
CA LEU A 240 -1.84 14.36 -12.05
C LEU A 240 -3.17 14.62 -12.78
N GLN A 241 -3.13 14.99 -14.07
CA GLN A 241 -4.33 15.16 -14.87
C GLN A 241 -5.13 13.85 -15.03
N GLU A 242 -4.43 12.73 -15.24
CA GLU A 242 -5.08 11.42 -15.30
C GLU A 242 -5.64 10.96 -13.94
N LEU A 243 -5.20 11.57 -12.84
CA LEU A 243 -5.79 11.43 -11.52
C LEU A 243 -6.98 12.40 -11.26
N GLY A 244 -7.32 13.26 -12.24
CA GLY A 244 -8.38 14.25 -12.13
C GLY A 244 -7.92 15.63 -11.64
N ILE A 245 -6.62 15.86 -11.45
CA ILE A 245 -6.09 17.12 -10.92
C ILE A 245 -5.55 17.98 -12.07
N GLU A 246 -6.24 19.06 -12.39
CA GLU A 246 -5.84 19.96 -13.47
C GLU A 246 -4.72 20.92 -13.04
N PRO A 247 -3.79 21.32 -13.95
CA PRO A 247 -2.64 22.18 -13.63
C PRO A 247 -3.01 23.58 -13.10
N THR A 248 -4.22 24.02 -13.34
CA THR A 248 -4.73 25.35 -12.93
C THR A 248 -5.31 25.35 -11.52
N GLN A 249 -5.47 24.20 -10.91
CA GLN A 249 -5.93 24.06 -9.52
C GLN A 249 -4.76 24.35 -8.59
N LYS A 250 -4.79 25.51 -7.95
CA LYS A 250 -3.75 26.01 -7.01
C LYS A 250 -4.29 26.04 -5.60
#